data_fd7017cb4bed435faf334714102c4fca
#
_entry.id   fd7017cb4bed435faf334714102c4fca
#
_cell.length_a   1.000
_cell.length_b   1.000
_cell.length_c   1.000
_cell.angle_alpha   90.00
_cell.angle_beta   90.00
_cell.angle_gamma   90.00
#
_symmetry.space_group_name_H-M   'P 1'
#
loop_
_entity.id
_entity.type
_entity.pdbx_description
1 polymer ?
#
loop_
_entity_poly.entity_id
_entity_poly.type
_entity_poly.pdbx_seq_one_letter_code
_entity_poly.pdbx_strand_id
1 'polypeptide(L)'
;KKRLLVRDEFISGNYFTKLPGGGLEFGEGTRDCLKREFMEETGLEVEIGEHIYTTDFFQISAFNNKDQIISIYYAVKAISPINIQGKTKLFDFAPHQIADPKGEAEVFRWIEWDALSEDDMSLPIDKVVIRQLRIKK
;
A
#
# COMPACT_ATOMS: atom_id res chain seq x y z
N LYS A 1 -1.49 2.36 -20.44
CA LYS A 1 -0.29 1.73 -19.96
C LYS A 1 -0.46 1.23 -18.53
N LYS A 2 -0.01 0.03 -18.26
CA LYS A 2 -0.26 -0.63 -16.99
C LYS A 2 0.70 -0.15 -15.91
N ARG A 3 0.16 0.26 -14.77
CA ARG A 3 0.94 0.75 -13.64
C ARG A 3 0.34 0.22 -12.34
N LEU A 4 1.17 0.13 -11.31
CA LEU A 4 0.73 -0.23 -9.96
C LEU A 4 0.84 0.99 -9.05
N LEU A 5 -0.18 1.22 -8.25
CA LEU A 5 -0.16 2.28 -7.24
C LEU A 5 0.45 1.73 -5.96
N VAL A 6 1.47 2.42 -5.44
CA VAL A 6 2.07 2.09 -4.15
C VAL A 6 2.05 3.34 -3.26
N ARG A 7 2.36 3.16 -2.00
CA ARG A 7 2.44 4.24 -1.03
C ARG A 7 3.84 4.29 -0.44
N ASP A 8 4.51 5.42 -0.63
CA ASP A 8 5.80 5.68 0.00
C ASP A 8 5.54 6.38 1.32
N GLU A 9 6.14 5.90 2.40
CA GLU A 9 5.93 6.42 3.74
C GLU A 9 7.24 6.79 4.39
N PHE A 10 7.20 7.89 5.14
CA PHE A 10 8.26 8.30 6.04
C PHE A 10 7.69 8.22 7.46
N ILE A 11 8.29 7.39 8.31
CA ILE A 11 7.80 7.19 9.67
C ILE A 11 9.00 7.19 10.60
N SER A 12 9.10 8.21 11.44
CA SER A 12 10.13 8.33 12.48
C SER A 12 11.54 8.06 11.96
N GLY A 13 11.87 8.70 10.83
CA GLY A 13 13.20 8.61 10.23
C GLY A 13 13.42 7.42 9.31
N ASN A 14 12.41 6.56 9.14
CA ASN A 14 12.52 5.39 8.27
C ASN A 14 11.64 5.54 7.04
N TYR A 15 12.07 4.98 5.92
CA TYR A 15 11.36 5.05 4.65
C TYR A 15 10.86 3.66 4.26
N PHE A 16 9.61 3.60 3.84
CA PHE A 16 8.94 2.35 3.45
C PHE A 16 8.17 2.54 2.17
N THR A 17 8.13 1.50 1.33
CA THR A 17 7.20 1.41 0.23
C THR A 17 6.26 0.25 0.51
N LYS A 18 4.98 0.51 0.47
CA LYS A 18 3.93 -0.47 0.80
C LYS A 18 2.83 -0.43 -0.24
N LEU A 19 2.07 -1.51 -0.31
CA LEU A 19 0.82 -1.50 -1.06
C LEU A 19 -0.22 -0.67 -0.30
N PRO A 20 -1.13 0.02 -1.03
CA PRO A 20 -2.16 0.84 -0.38
C PRO A 20 -3.10 -0.01 0.47
N GLY A 21 -3.59 0.57 1.54
CA GLY A 21 -4.55 -0.09 2.42
C GLY A 21 -4.49 0.52 3.80
N GLY A 22 -5.12 -0.15 4.76
CA GLY A 22 -5.15 0.35 6.12
C GLY A 22 -5.64 -0.70 7.08
N GLY A 23 -5.78 -0.30 8.34
CA GLY A 23 -6.18 -1.18 9.42
C GLY A 23 -7.67 -1.46 9.43
N LEU A 24 -8.01 -2.70 9.70
CA LEU A 24 -9.40 -3.11 9.86
C LEU A 24 -9.96 -2.53 11.16
N GLU A 25 -11.15 -1.96 11.10
CA GLU A 25 -11.82 -1.42 12.26
C GLU A 25 -12.95 -2.34 12.70
N PHE A 26 -13.24 -2.30 13.99
CA PHE A 26 -14.34 -3.09 14.52
C PHE A 26 -15.64 -2.70 13.84
N GLY A 27 -16.41 -3.71 13.41
CA GLY A 27 -17.69 -3.49 12.77
C GLY A 27 -17.67 -3.46 11.25
N GLU A 28 -16.48 -3.57 10.64
CA GLU A 28 -16.39 -3.60 9.18
C GLU A 28 -15.77 -4.90 8.69
N GLY A 29 -16.17 -5.34 7.51
CA GLY A 29 -15.52 -6.46 6.84
C GLY A 29 -14.28 -5.99 6.09
N THR A 30 -13.48 -6.94 5.61
CA THR A 30 -12.22 -6.59 4.94
C THR A 30 -12.44 -5.81 3.65
N ARG A 31 -13.50 -6.12 2.90
CA ARG A 31 -13.81 -5.40 1.66
C ARG A 31 -14.28 -3.98 1.95
N ASP A 32 -15.11 -3.81 2.98
CA ASP A 32 -15.58 -2.48 3.38
C ASP A 32 -14.42 -1.63 3.89
N CYS A 33 -13.48 -2.25 4.57
CA CYS A 33 -12.27 -1.58 5.04
C CYS A 33 -11.51 -0.93 3.87
N LEU A 34 -11.29 -1.68 2.79
CA LEU A 34 -10.59 -1.14 1.62
C LEU A 34 -11.36 -0.01 0.96
N LYS A 35 -12.68 -0.13 0.84
CA LYS A 35 -13.48 0.96 0.27
C LYS A 35 -13.34 2.22 1.10
N ARG A 36 -13.40 2.09 2.42
CA ARG A 36 -13.26 3.23 3.33
C ARG A 36 -11.89 3.87 3.21
N GLU A 37 -10.83 3.04 3.24
CA GLU A 37 -9.46 3.55 3.17
C GLU A 37 -9.19 4.29 1.87
N PHE A 38 -9.63 3.74 0.73
CA PHE A 38 -9.44 4.43 -0.54
C PHE A 38 -10.21 5.74 -0.60
N MET A 39 -11.43 5.78 -0.06
CA MET A 39 -12.20 7.02 -0.03
C MET A 39 -11.51 8.06 0.84
N GLU A 40 -11.04 7.66 2.02
CA GLU A 40 -10.40 8.60 2.96
C GLU A 40 -9.08 9.15 2.42
N GLU A 41 -8.30 8.29 1.76
CA GLU A 41 -6.94 8.68 1.37
C GLU A 41 -6.85 9.26 -0.03
N THR A 42 -7.74 8.85 -0.94
CA THR A 42 -7.63 9.26 -2.34
C THR A 42 -8.90 9.89 -2.89
N GLY A 43 -10.02 9.77 -2.19
CA GLY A 43 -11.30 10.21 -2.72
C GLY A 43 -11.87 9.29 -3.79
N LEU A 44 -11.21 8.16 -4.07
CA LEU A 44 -11.69 7.23 -5.08
C LEU A 44 -12.76 6.29 -4.54
N GLU A 45 -13.81 6.14 -5.32
CA GLU A 45 -14.77 5.07 -5.11
C GLU A 45 -14.27 3.83 -5.86
N VAL A 46 -14.19 2.70 -5.17
CA VAL A 46 -13.59 1.49 -5.72
C VAL A 46 -14.50 0.29 -5.54
N GLU A 47 -14.31 -0.68 -6.41
CA GLU A 47 -14.91 -2.00 -6.31
C GLU A 47 -13.82 -2.98 -5.93
N ILE A 48 -14.08 -3.83 -4.92
CA ILE A 48 -13.12 -4.80 -4.45
C ILE A 48 -13.34 -6.09 -5.23
N GLY A 49 -12.30 -6.53 -5.93
CA GLY A 49 -12.35 -7.70 -6.79
C GLY A 49 -11.93 -8.97 -6.10
N GLU A 50 -11.19 -9.81 -6.82
CA GLU A 50 -10.81 -11.12 -6.29
C GLU A 50 -9.79 -11.01 -5.17
N HIS A 51 -9.85 -11.99 -4.28
CA HIS A 51 -8.83 -12.16 -3.25
C HIS A 51 -7.52 -12.63 -3.91
N ILE A 52 -6.41 -12.00 -3.53
CA ILE A 52 -5.10 -12.32 -4.09
C ILE A 52 -4.29 -13.19 -3.13
N TYR A 53 -4.19 -12.75 -1.87
CA TYR A 53 -3.32 -13.42 -0.91
C TYR A 53 -3.69 -13.01 0.52
N THR A 54 -3.54 -13.95 1.45
CA THR A 54 -3.61 -13.68 2.89
C THR A 54 -2.31 -14.19 3.49
N THR A 55 -1.67 -13.36 4.32
CA THR A 55 -0.40 -13.73 4.97
C THR A 55 -0.52 -15.07 5.67
N ASP A 56 0.38 -15.99 5.37
CA ASP A 56 0.38 -17.33 5.95
C ASP A 56 1.70 -17.67 6.64
N PHE A 57 2.49 -16.64 6.97
CA PHE A 57 3.73 -16.80 7.72
C PHE A 57 3.81 -15.71 8.79
N PHE A 58 4.69 -15.91 9.77
CA PHE A 58 4.85 -14.93 10.84
C PHE A 58 5.44 -13.62 10.33
N GLN A 59 4.76 -12.53 10.63
CA GLN A 59 5.24 -11.19 10.34
C GLN A 59 5.03 -10.32 11.57
N ILE A 60 6.11 -9.88 12.19
CA ILE A 60 6.03 -8.96 13.31
C ILE A 60 5.67 -7.56 12.79
N SER A 61 4.93 -6.79 13.58
CA SER A 61 4.61 -5.41 13.21
C SER A 61 5.89 -4.57 13.17
N ALA A 62 6.03 -3.75 12.13
CA ALA A 62 7.17 -2.85 12.00
C ALA A 62 7.15 -1.75 13.06
N PHE A 63 6.01 -1.49 13.70
CA PHE A 63 5.83 -0.38 14.62
C PHE A 63 5.59 -0.80 16.06
N ASN A 64 5.28 -2.07 16.30
CA ASN A 64 5.04 -2.58 17.63
C ASN A 64 5.48 -4.04 17.67
N ASN A 65 6.62 -4.29 18.32
CA ASN A 65 7.20 -5.64 18.35
C ASN A 65 6.44 -6.64 19.22
N LYS A 66 5.32 -6.22 19.79
CA LYS A 66 4.42 -7.11 20.55
C LYS A 66 3.24 -7.59 19.73
N ASP A 67 3.08 -7.05 18.52
CA ASP A 67 1.99 -7.41 17.63
C ASP A 67 2.51 -8.14 16.42
N GLN A 68 1.70 -9.04 15.89
CA GLN A 68 1.95 -9.63 14.58
C GLN A 68 0.89 -9.18 13.60
N ILE A 69 1.24 -9.23 12.32
CA ILE A 69 0.38 -8.72 11.26
C ILE A 69 -0.09 -9.87 10.38
N ILE A 70 -1.38 -9.88 10.10
CA ILE A 70 -1.95 -10.69 9.02
C ILE A 70 -2.55 -9.70 8.03
N SER A 71 -2.06 -9.74 6.80
CA SER A 71 -2.53 -8.84 5.75
C SER A 71 -3.34 -9.62 4.73
N ILE A 72 -4.44 -9.01 4.29
CA ILE A 72 -5.36 -9.61 3.34
C ILE A 72 -5.39 -8.71 2.11
N TYR A 73 -5.09 -9.28 0.95
CA TYR A 73 -4.92 -8.50 -0.28
C TYR A 73 -6.00 -8.84 -1.29
N TYR A 74 -6.55 -7.80 -1.90
CA TYR A 74 -7.58 -7.91 -2.94
C TYR A 74 -7.17 -7.10 -4.15
N ALA A 75 -7.62 -7.53 -5.32
CA ALA A 75 -7.60 -6.69 -6.50
C ALA A 75 -8.63 -5.57 -6.32
N VAL A 76 -8.27 -4.36 -6.72
CA VAL A 76 -9.14 -3.19 -6.55
C VAL A 76 -9.31 -2.49 -7.89
N LYS A 77 -10.53 -2.12 -8.21
CA LYS A 77 -10.86 -1.44 -9.45
C LYS A 77 -11.54 -0.11 -9.14
N ALA A 78 -11.07 0.96 -9.75
CA ALA A 78 -11.68 2.27 -9.58
C ALA A 78 -13.01 2.31 -10.32
N ILE A 79 -14.08 2.78 -9.64
CA ILE A 79 -15.37 3.01 -10.24
C ILE A 79 -15.44 4.46 -10.76
N SER A 80 -14.90 5.39 -9.97
CA SER A 80 -14.80 6.79 -10.36
C SER A 80 -13.55 7.04 -11.17
N PRO A 81 -13.46 8.15 -11.91
CA PRO A 81 -12.24 8.47 -12.66
C PRO A 81 -11.03 8.59 -11.75
N ILE A 82 -9.91 8.01 -12.18
CA ILE A 82 -8.68 8.04 -11.40
C ILE A 82 -8.05 9.42 -11.55
N ASN A 83 -7.98 10.15 -10.44
CA ASN A 83 -7.39 11.48 -10.40
C ASN A 83 -6.28 11.61 -9.36
N ILE A 84 -5.72 10.48 -8.92
CA ILE A 84 -4.61 10.49 -7.98
C ILE A 84 -3.37 11.06 -8.67
N GLN A 85 -2.85 12.14 -8.10
CA GLN A 85 -1.62 12.74 -8.60
C GLN A 85 -0.43 12.08 -7.90
N GLY A 86 -0.13 10.86 -8.33
CA GLY A 86 0.97 10.11 -7.76
C GLY A 86 2.31 10.61 -8.26
N LYS A 87 3.32 10.40 -7.43
CA LYS A 87 4.70 10.67 -7.81
C LYS A 87 5.20 9.56 -8.72
N THR A 88 6.36 9.77 -9.33
CA THR A 88 7.03 8.74 -10.13
C THR A 88 8.42 8.43 -9.59
N LYS A 89 8.93 9.28 -8.70
CA LYS A 89 10.26 9.10 -8.10
C LYS A 89 10.12 8.51 -6.70
N LEU A 90 11.03 7.62 -6.36
CA LEU A 90 11.07 6.97 -5.06
C LEU A 90 11.22 8.01 -3.96
N PHE A 91 10.37 7.93 -2.93
CA PHE A 91 10.42 8.78 -1.74
C PHE A 91 10.47 10.27 -2.07
N ASP A 92 9.61 10.68 -2.99
CA ASP A 92 9.59 12.07 -3.47
C ASP A 92 8.76 12.95 -2.53
N PHE A 93 9.30 13.19 -1.34
CA PHE A 93 8.65 14.04 -0.32
C PHE A 93 9.10 15.48 -0.47
N ALA A 94 8.19 16.42 -0.21
CA ALA A 94 8.57 17.81 -0.04
C ALA A 94 9.37 17.96 1.27
N PRO A 95 10.31 18.92 1.34
CA PRO A 95 11.14 19.06 2.55
C PRO A 95 10.35 19.21 3.85
N HIS A 96 9.22 19.92 3.82
CA HIS A 96 8.41 20.12 5.03
C HIS A 96 7.77 18.82 5.51
N GLN A 97 7.57 17.85 4.63
CA GLN A 97 6.93 16.58 4.98
C GLN A 97 7.85 15.70 5.84
N ILE A 98 9.15 15.85 5.70
CA ILE A 98 10.14 15.02 6.40
C ILE A 98 11.03 15.84 7.32
N ALA A 99 10.64 17.09 7.62
CA ALA A 99 11.42 18.00 8.45
C ALA A 99 11.52 17.51 9.90
N ASP A 100 10.46 16.90 10.42
CA ASP A 100 10.47 16.35 11.78
C ASP A 100 10.92 14.90 11.72
N PRO A 101 12.12 14.58 12.27
CA PRO A 101 12.62 13.19 12.23
C PRO A 101 11.73 12.20 12.96
N LYS A 102 10.82 12.65 13.80
CA LYS A 102 9.86 11.79 14.51
C LYS A 102 8.47 11.83 13.90
N GLY A 103 8.31 12.58 12.82
CA GLY A 103 7.02 12.74 12.16
C GLY A 103 6.71 11.63 11.19
N GLU A 104 5.59 11.82 10.49
CA GLU A 104 5.09 10.88 9.49
C GLU A 104 4.65 11.64 8.26
N ALA A 105 4.86 11.02 7.10
CA ALA A 105 4.36 11.54 5.85
C ALA A 105 4.12 10.38 4.89
N GLU A 106 3.26 10.59 3.91
CA GLU A 106 3.02 9.60 2.87
C GLU A 106 2.74 10.29 1.55
N VAL A 107 3.14 9.63 0.47
CA VAL A 107 2.79 10.04 -0.89
C VAL A 107 2.46 8.79 -1.69
N PHE A 108 1.54 8.91 -2.64
CA PHE A 108 1.28 7.84 -3.58
C PHE A 108 2.26 7.93 -4.74
N ARG A 109 2.65 6.77 -5.26
CA ARG A 109 3.60 6.69 -6.38
C ARG A 109 3.11 5.61 -7.35
N TRP A 110 3.30 5.87 -8.64
CA TRP A 110 2.98 4.92 -9.69
C TRP A 110 4.26 4.21 -10.14
N ILE A 111 4.23 2.90 -10.20
CA ILE A 111 5.33 2.09 -10.74
C ILE A 111 4.85 1.45 -12.03
N GLU A 112 5.61 1.64 -13.11
CA GLU A 112 5.31 0.99 -14.38
C GLU A 112 5.38 -0.53 -14.21
N TRP A 113 4.39 -1.23 -14.75
CA TRP A 113 4.31 -2.68 -14.57
C TRP A 113 5.59 -3.38 -15.02
N ASP A 114 6.17 -2.94 -16.13
CA ASP A 114 7.37 -3.57 -16.67
C ASP A 114 8.61 -3.35 -15.80
N ALA A 115 8.60 -2.31 -14.97
CA ALA A 115 9.71 -2.02 -14.07
C ALA A 115 9.50 -2.58 -12.66
N LEU A 116 8.32 -3.12 -12.38
CA LEU A 116 7.94 -3.58 -11.05
C LEU A 116 8.71 -4.82 -10.64
N SER A 117 9.25 -4.80 -9.42
CA SER A 117 9.97 -5.92 -8.82
C SER A 117 9.51 -6.06 -7.37
N GLU A 118 9.60 -7.28 -6.83
CA GLU A 118 9.31 -7.48 -5.41
C GLU A 118 10.25 -6.66 -4.51
N ASP A 119 11.43 -6.33 -5.03
CA ASP A 119 12.38 -5.51 -4.29
C ASP A 119 11.93 -4.05 -4.12
N ASP A 120 10.91 -3.63 -4.87
CA ASP A 120 10.32 -2.30 -4.69
C ASP A 120 9.56 -2.18 -3.37
N MET A 121 9.16 -3.31 -2.79
CA MET A 121 8.40 -3.33 -1.54
C MET A 121 9.35 -3.48 -0.35
N SER A 122 9.01 -2.81 0.75
CA SER A 122 9.86 -2.82 1.95
C SER A 122 9.58 -4.02 2.85
N LEU A 123 8.34 -4.52 2.88
CA LEU A 123 7.94 -5.56 3.82
C LEU A 123 7.83 -6.92 3.12
N PRO A 124 8.25 -8.01 3.80
CA PRO A 124 8.16 -9.36 3.21
C PRO A 124 6.75 -9.71 2.75
N ILE A 125 5.72 -9.28 3.48
CA ILE A 125 4.33 -9.60 3.11
C ILE A 125 3.95 -8.99 1.77
N ASP A 126 4.40 -7.76 1.49
CA ASP A 126 4.14 -7.10 0.22
C ASP A 126 4.95 -7.73 -0.92
N LYS A 127 6.19 -8.15 -0.63
CA LYS A 127 7.03 -8.80 -1.64
C LYS A 127 6.38 -10.07 -2.18
N VAL A 128 5.76 -10.85 -1.31
CA VAL A 128 5.07 -12.07 -1.71
C VAL A 128 3.91 -11.74 -2.67
N VAL A 129 3.18 -10.67 -2.39
CA VAL A 129 2.05 -10.26 -3.23
C VAL A 129 2.53 -9.87 -4.63
N ILE A 130 3.62 -9.09 -4.71
CA ILE A 130 4.18 -8.70 -6.00
C ILE A 130 4.58 -9.93 -6.80
N ARG A 131 5.23 -10.90 -6.15
CA ARG A 131 5.63 -12.15 -6.80
C ARG A 131 4.41 -12.90 -7.35
N GLN A 132 3.34 -12.99 -6.56
CA GLN A 132 2.09 -13.64 -6.97
C GLN A 132 1.47 -12.93 -8.18
N LEU A 133 1.42 -11.61 -8.16
CA LEU A 133 0.87 -10.83 -9.26
C LEU A 133 1.64 -11.05 -10.56
N ARG A 134 2.97 -11.15 -10.46
CA ARG A 134 3.83 -11.36 -11.64
C ARG A 134 3.61 -12.73 -12.24
N ILE A 135 3.37 -13.74 -11.42
CA ILE A 135 3.14 -15.11 -11.91
C ILE A 135 1.78 -15.21 -12.62
N LYS A 136 0.75 -14.57 -12.06
CA LYS A 136 -0.61 -14.66 -12.61
C LYS A 136 -0.81 -13.86 -13.88
N LYS A 137 0.10 -13.03 -14.20
CA LYS A 137 -0.02 -12.13 -15.33
C LYS A 137 -0.23 -12.83 -16.69
#